data_121e3743fef9cc597650a982891f997e
#
_entry.id   121e3743fef9cc597650a982891f997e
#
_cell.length_a   1.000
_cell.length_b   1.000
_cell.length_c   1.000
_cell.angle_alpha   90.00
_cell.angle_beta   90.00
_cell.angle_gamma   90.00
#
_symmetry.space_group_name_H-M   'P 1'
#
loop_
_entity.id
_entity.type
_entity.pdbx_description
1 polymer ?
#
loop_
_entity_poly.entity_id
_entity_poly.type
_entity_poly.pdbx_seq_one_letter_code
_entity_poly.pdbx_strand_id
1 'polypeptide(L)'
;FYCRVMQNLESQEMIQTIRNSANLDALTQVYNRRYLYEHGDALFDDNAQGKKVIVAMIDIDNFKFVNDSFGHKAGDVLLQEFATLLKYHFPDDLVVRYGGEEFTVVSVRPPKVYLSSLSAFIDAVRSTIFTNHKFNITCSVGVCAEGHPCLESQLEVADTRLYDAKRGGKNQIILRDAAPSTAQFA
;
A
#
# COMPACT_ATOMS: atom_id res chain seq x y z
N PHE A 1 33.16 8.02 -31.96
CA PHE A 1 32.64 8.69 -30.75
C PHE A 1 31.12 8.51 -30.62
N TYR A 2 30.37 8.82 -31.65
CA TYR A 2 28.89 8.74 -31.67
C TYR A 2 28.35 7.34 -31.36
N CYS A 3 28.91 6.30 -31.96
CA CYS A 3 28.49 4.92 -31.79
C CYS A 3 28.65 4.41 -30.31
N ARG A 4 29.72 4.84 -29.65
CA ARG A 4 30.00 4.48 -28.24
C ARG A 4 29.06 5.18 -27.24
N VAL A 5 28.63 6.40 -27.58
CA VAL A 5 27.63 7.14 -26.79
C VAL A 5 26.26 6.50 -26.92
N MET A 6 25.85 6.09 -28.13
CA MET A 6 24.57 5.41 -28.36
C MET A 6 24.53 4.04 -27.67
N GLN A 7 25.59 3.25 -27.75
CA GLN A 7 25.67 1.96 -27.03
C GLN A 7 25.61 2.12 -25.52
N ASN A 8 26.18 3.17 -24.95
CA ASN A 8 26.08 3.46 -23.52
C ASN A 8 24.65 3.84 -23.13
N LEU A 9 23.95 4.64 -23.94
CA LEU A 9 22.56 5.01 -23.70
C LEU A 9 21.63 3.80 -23.75
N GLU A 10 21.75 2.97 -24.78
CA GLU A 10 21.00 1.72 -24.92
C GLU A 10 21.23 0.77 -23.73
N SER A 11 22.51 0.65 -23.28
CA SER A 11 22.84 -0.16 -22.12
C SER A 11 22.24 0.39 -20.82
N GLN A 12 22.22 1.71 -20.64
CA GLN A 12 21.64 2.34 -19.46
C GLN A 12 20.10 2.20 -19.46
N GLU A 13 19.46 2.36 -20.61
CA GLU A 13 18.00 2.14 -20.75
C GLU A 13 17.62 0.68 -20.46
N MET A 14 18.42 -0.26 -20.96
CA MET A 14 18.22 -1.69 -20.68
C MET A 14 18.37 -2.02 -19.19
N ILE A 15 19.41 -1.48 -18.53
CA ILE A 15 19.63 -1.66 -17.09
C ILE A 15 18.48 -1.05 -16.29
N GLN A 16 18.01 0.13 -16.68
CA GLN A 16 16.88 0.77 -16.01
C GLN A 16 15.58 -0.03 -16.21
N THR A 17 15.35 -0.55 -17.39
CA THR A 17 14.19 -1.42 -17.68
C THR A 17 14.23 -2.71 -16.85
N ILE A 18 15.40 -3.34 -16.74
CA ILE A 18 15.59 -4.53 -15.90
C ILE A 18 15.37 -4.20 -14.42
N ARG A 19 15.89 -3.07 -13.92
CA ARG A 19 15.67 -2.62 -12.54
C ARG A 19 14.19 -2.34 -12.28
N ASN A 20 13.51 -1.65 -13.18
CA ASN A 20 12.10 -1.35 -13.03
C ASN A 20 11.25 -2.63 -13.03
N SER A 21 11.51 -3.58 -13.94
CA SER A 21 10.83 -4.87 -13.97
C SER A 21 11.12 -5.74 -12.74
N ALA A 22 12.27 -5.51 -12.08
CA ALA A 22 12.63 -6.18 -10.85
C ALA A 22 11.95 -5.58 -9.60
N ASN A 23 11.66 -4.29 -9.60
CA ASN A 23 11.23 -3.52 -8.43
C ASN A 23 9.72 -3.22 -8.42
N LEU A 24 9.09 -3.18 -9.59
CA LEU A 24 7.67 -2.88 -9.72
C LEU A 24 6.83 -4.16 -9.83
N ASP A 25 5.57 -4.06 -9.39
CA ASP A 25 4.55 -5.03 -9.71
C ASP A 25 4.10 -4.85 -11.16
N ALA A 26 4.12 -5.94 -11.93
CA ALA A 26 3.89 -5.91 -13.38
C ALA A 26 2.47 -5.41 -13.75
N LEU A 27 1.46 -5.69 -12.89
CA LEU A 27 0.08 -5.31 -13.14
C LEU A 27 -0.18 -3.85 -12.76
N THR A 28 0.22 -3.46 -11.56
CA THR A 28 -0.21 -2.18 -10.94
C THR A 28 0.83 -1.06 -11.07
N GLN A 29 2.07 -1.39 -11.45
CA GLN A 29 3.17 -0.42 -11.61
C GLN A 29 3.44 0.42 -10.35
N VAL A 30 3.10 -0.09 -9.17
CA VAL A 30 3.65 0.32 -7.87
C VAL A 30 4.80 -0.61 -7.50
N TYR A 31 5.54 -0.29 -6.46
CA TYR A 31 6.61 -1.18 -6.00
C TYR A 31 6.06 -2.54 -5.60
N ASN A 32 6.86 -3.58 -5.78
CA ASN A 32 6.52 -4.93 -5.33
C ASN A 32 7.00 -5.18 -3.89
N ARG A 33 6.53 -6.28 -3.29
CA ARG A 33 6.90 -6.70 -1.93
C ARG A 33 8.41 -6.86 -1.75
N ARG A 34 9.12 -7.36 -2.77
CA ARG A 34 10.58 -7.53 -2.70
C ARG A 34 11.27 -6.19 -2.49
N TYR A 35 10.91 -5.17 -3.27
CA TYR A 35 11.46 -3.83 -3.12
C TYR A 35 11.27 -3.26 -1.71
N LEU A 36 10.11 -3.51 -1.11
CA LEU A 36 9.83 -3.09 0.27
C LEU A 36 10.83 -3.67 1.27
N TYR A 37 11.11 -4.98 1.20
CA TYR A 37 12.04 -5.62 2.11
C TYR A 37 13.51 -5.27 1.83
N GLU A 38 13.87 -5.02 0.58
CA GLU A 38 15.24 -4.64 0.22
C GLU A 38 15.58 -3.18 0.59
N HIS A 39 14.58 -2.29 0.64
CA HIS A 39 14.82 -0.84 0.77
C HIS A 39 14.05 -0.18 1.93
N GLY A 40 13.07 -0.84 2.49
CA GLY A 40 12.19 -0.25 3.51
C GLY A 40 12.90 0.06 4.83
N ASP A 41 13.85 -0.78 5.25
CA ASP A 41 14.60 -0.54 6.48
C ASP A 41 15.50 0.70 6.42
N ALA A 42 15.96 1.10 5.23
CA ALA A 42 16.71 2.33 5.06
C ALA A 42 15.92 3.58 5.49
N LEU A 43 14.58 3.53 5.45
CA LEU A 43 13.74 4.63 5.94
C LEU A 43 13.80 4.77 7.47
N PHE A 44 14.22 3.73 8.18
CA PHE A 44 14.39 3.75 9.63
C PHE A 44 15.79 4.24 10.02
N ASP A 45 16.82 3.96 9.21
CA ASP A 45 18.20 4.38 9.45
C ASP A 45 18.37 5.89 9.28
N ASP A 46 17.70 6.51 8.31
CA ASP A 46 17.69 7.97 8.09
C ASP A 46 16.95 8.74 9.21
N ASN A 47 16.35 8.03 10.15
CA ASN A 47 15.56 8.60 11.26
C ASN A 47 16.37 9.19 12.42
N ALA A 48 17.69 9.36 12.29
CA ALA A 48 18.52 10.11 13.26
C ALA A 48 17.98 11.55 13.57
N GLN A 49 17.00 12.02 12.79
CA GLN A 49 16.31 13.30 12.96
C GLN A 49 14.94 13.21 13.68
N GLY A 50 14.57 12.04 14.28
CA GLY A 50 13.35 11.91 15.07
C GLY A 50 12.04 11.85 14.23
N LYS A 51 12.10 11.64 12.93
CA LYS A 51 10.93 11.39 12.09
C LYS A 51 10.41 9.98 12.37
N LYS A 52 9.11 9.84 12.56
CA LYS A 52 8.48 8.51 12.73
C LYS A 52 8.14 7.93 11.36
N VAL A 53 8.55 6.70 11.14
CA VAL A 53 8.05 5.92 10.00
C VAL A 53 6.62 5.47 10.32
N ILE A 54 5.73 5.61 9.36
CA ILE A 54 4.34 5.16 9.43
C ILE A 54 4.14 4.08 8.40
N VAL A 55 3.54 2.98 8.78
CA VAL A 55 3.20 1.87 7.89
C VAL A 55 1.69 1.66 7.92
N ALA A 56 1.06 1.62 6.74
CA ALA A 56 -0.32 1.20 6.58
C ALA A 56 -0.40 -0.06 5.73
N MET A 57 -1.12 -1.07 6.22
CA MET A 57 -1.57 -2.22 5.45
C MET A 57 -3.00 -1.98 5.00
N ILE A 58 -3.27 -2.14 3.72
CA ILE A 58 -4.54 -1.81 3.06
C ILE A 58 -4.99 -3.03 2.26
N ASP A 59 -6.26 -3.38 2.37
CA ASP A 59 -6.85 -4.51 1.65
C ASP A 59 -8.18 -4.10 1.03
N ILE A 60 -8.41 -4.49 -0.22
CA ILE A 60 -9.67 -4.23 -0.93
C ILE A 60 -10.74 -5.19 -0.42
N ASP A 61 -11.76 -4.61 0.20
CA ASP A 61 -12.85 -5.41 0.78
C ASP A 61 -13.63 -6.18 -0.30
N ASN A 62 -13.83 -7.47 -0.03
CA ASN A 62 -14.61 -8.35 -0.90
C ASN A 62 -14.06 -8.50 -2.34
N PHE A 63 -12.77 -8.34 -2.56
CA PHE A 63 -12.14 -8.44 -3.88
C PHE A 63 -12.46 -9.78 -4.59
N LYS A 64 -12.51 -10.87 -3.84
CA LYS A 64 -12.95 -12.18 -4.36
C LYS A 64 -14.32 -12.10 -5.01
N PHE A 65 -15.29 -11.39 -4.41
CA PHE A 65 -16.62 -11.22 -4.99
C PHE A 65 -16.57 -10.53 -6.36
N VAL A 66 -15.67 -9.56 -6.54
CA VAL A 66 -15.46 -8.90 -7.84
C VAL A 66 -14.97 -9.91 -8.88
N ASN A 67 -13.97 -10.71 -8.54
CA ASN A 67 -13.44 -11.73 -9.43
C ASN A 67 -14.50 -12.80 -9.79
N ASP A 68 -15.26 -13.28 -8.80
CA ASP A 68 -16.26 -14.32 -8.98
C ASP A 68 -17.46 -13.81 -9.81
N SER A 69 -17.82 -12.51 -9.68
CA SER A 69 -18.98 -11.91 -10.35
C SER A 69 -18.67 -11.34 -11.73
N PHE A 70 -17.47 -10.77 -11.94
CA PHE A 70 -17.11 -10.01 -13.14
C PHE A 70 -15.88 -10.57 -13.86
N GLY A 71 -15.27 -11.62 -13.32
CA GLY A 71 -14.08 -12.28 -13.87
C GLY A 71 -12.75 -11.62 -13.48
N HIS A 72 -11.65 -12.37 -13.58
CA HIS A 72 -10.31 -11.92 -13.19
C HIS A 72 -9.84 -10.67 -13.92
N LYS A 73 -10.25 -10.46 -15.18
CA LYS A 73 -9.90 -9.24 -15.92
C LYS A 73 -10.48 -7.97 -15.27
N ALA A 74 -11.69 -8.07 -14.71
CA ALA A 74 -12.30 -6.95 -13.98
C ALA A 74 -11.53 -6.68 -12.67
N GLY A 75 -11.12 -7.73 -11.96
CA GLY A 75 -10.26 -7.63 -10.79
C GLY A 75 -8.89 -6.99 -11.11
N ASP A 76 -8.27 -7.36 -12.23
CA ASP A 76 -7.00 -6.77 -12.67
C ASP A 76 -7.15 -5.27 -12.93
N VAL A 77 -8.20 -4.86 -13.62
CA VAL A 77 -8.48 -3.44 -13.87
C VAL A 77 -8.73 -2.69 -12.55
N LEU A 78 -9.51 -3.28 -11.64
CA LEU A 78 -9.74 -2.71 -10.31
C LEU A 78 -8.42 -2.48 -9.56
N LEU A 79 -7.52 -3.47 -9.56
CA LEU A 79 -6.21 -3.34 -8.92
C LEU A 79 -5.36 -2.21 -9.51
N GLN A 80 -5.37 -2.04 -10.83
CA GLN A 80 -4.66 -0.95 -11.52
C GLN A 80 -5.23 0.43 -11.15
N GLU A 81 -6.55 0.57 -11.10
CA GLU A 81 -7.21 1.82 -10.72
C GLU A 81 -7.00 2.16 -9.25
N PHE A 82 -7.10 1.15 -8.37
CA PHE A 82 -6.84 1.31 -6.95
C PHE A 82 -5.38 1.75 -6.69
N ALA A 83 -4.42 1.12 -7.37
CA ALA A 83 -3.01 1.52 -7.29
C ALA A 83 -2.78 2.95 -7.82
N THR A 84 -3.48 3.35 -8.88
CA THR A 84 -3.42 4.72 -9.42
C THR A 84 -3.95 5.73 -8.40
N LEU A 85 -5.05 5.40 -7.73
CA LEU A 85 -5.63 6.22 -6.67
C LEU A 85 -4.70 6.34 -5.46
N LEU A 86 -4.04 5.23 -5.07
CA LEU A 86 -3.00 5.25 -4.02
C LEU A 86 -1.86 6.19 -4.39
N LYS A 87 -1.30 6.08 -5.59
CA LYS A 87 -0.21 6.97 -6.05
C LYS A 87 -0.62 8.43 -6.08
N TYR A 88 -1.86 8.72 -6.40
CA TYR A 88 -2.38 10.09 -6.39
C TYR A 88 -2.42 10.70 -4.99
N HIS A 89 -2.86 9.92 -3.99
CA HIS A 89 -2.95 10.39 -2.60
C HIS A 89 -1.62 10.33 -1.84
N PHE A 90 -0.68 9.52 -2.30
CA PHE A 90 0.62 9.27 -1.67
C PHE A 90 1.79 9.42 -2.67
N PRO A 91 1.92 10.60 -3.33
CA PRO A 91 2.89 10.77 -4.42
C PRO A 91 4.34 10.68 -3.96
N ASP A 92 4.63 11.05 -2.70
CA ASP A 92 5.97 11.09 -2.12
C ASP A 92 6.24 9.92 -1.15
N ASP A 93 5.30 8.99 -1.03
CA ASP A 93 5.40 7.85 -0.13
C ASP A 93 5.71 6.57 -0.90
N LEU A 94 6.24 5.57 -0.20
CA LEU A 94 6.50 4.26 -0.76
C LEU A 94 5.18 3.47 -0.85
N VAL A 95 4.62 3.40 -2.05
CA VAL A 95 3.41 2.61 -2.34
C VAL A 95 3.80 1.26 -2.91
N VAL A 96 3.35 0.19 -2.28
CA VAL A 96 3.74 -1.19 -2.57
C VAL A 96 2.51 -2.07 -2.74
N ARG A 97 2.52 -2.96 -3.72
CA ARG A 97 1.61 -4.11 -3.75
C ARG A 97 2.23 -5.24 -2.95
N TYR A 98 1.64 -5.53 -1.78
CA TYR A 98 2.18 -6.50 -0.82
C TYR A 98 1.82 -7.94 -1.18
N GLY A 99 0.63 -8.15 -1.70
CA GLY A 99 0.10 -9.45 -2.15
C GLY A 99 -1.15 -9.24 -3.01
N GLY A 100 -1.86 -10.26 -3.40
CA GLY A 100 -3.07 -10.28 -4.19
C GLY A 100 -3.83 -8.94 -4.31
N GLU A 101 -4.70 -8.65 -3.36
CA GLU A 101 -5.45 -7.40 -3.20
C GLU A 101 -4.93 -6.49 -2.08
N GLU A 102 -3.75 -6.82 -1.51
CA GLU A 102 -3.15 -6.11 -0.39
C GLU A 102 -2.09 -5.12 -0.86
N PHE A 103 -2.15 -3.91 -0.30
CA PHE A 103 -1.20 -2.84 -0.55
C PHE A 103 -0.60 -2.34 0.77
N THR A 104 0.60 -1.79 0.69
CA THR A 104 1.28 -1.16 1.82
C THR A 104 1.72 0.25 1.42
N VAL A 105 1.54 1.20 2.32
CA VAL A 105 2.08 2.55 2.17
C VAL A 105 3.01 2.83 3.34
N VAL A 106 4.27 3.15 3.04
CA VAL A 106 5.27 3.53 4.04
C VAL A 106 5.60 5.01 3.87
N SER A 107 5.52 5.76 4.95
CA SER A 107 5.66 7.22 4.95
C SER A 107 6.56 7.71 6.08
N VAL A 108 7.31 8.76 5.81
CA VAL A 108 8.08 9.53 6.80
C VAL A 108 7.49 10.94 7.02
N ARG A 109 6.31 11.19 6.47
CA ARG A 109 5.60 12.46 6.64
C ARG A 109 5.07 12.62 8.08
N PRO A 110 4.81 13.85 8.53
CA PRO A 110 4.15 14.07 9.81
C PRO A 110 2.83 13.31 9.93
N PRO A 111 2.54 12.63 11.06
CA PRO A 111 1.37 11.76 11.21
C PRO A 111 0.04 12.44 10.84
N LYS A 112 -0.15 13.71 11.20
CA LYS A 112 -1.38 14.45 10.83
C LYS A 112 -1.57 14.57 9.32
N VAL A 113 -0.49 14.84 8.58
CA VAL A 113 -0.52 14.99 7.12
C VAL A 113 -0.83 13.64 6.49
N TYR A 114 -0.14 12.59 6.93
CA TYR A 114 -0.36 11.23 6.45
C TYR A 114 -1.80 10.76 6.68
N LEU A 115 -2.31 10.91 7.90
CA LEU A 115 -3.67 10.48 8.25
C LEU A 115 -4.75 11.27 7.50
N SER A 116 -4.51 12.55 7.22
CA SER A 116 -5.41 13.35 6.37
C SER A 116 -5.44 12.82 4.94
N SER A 117 -4.27 12.48 4.36
CA SER A 117 -4.19 11.86 3.03
C SER A 117 -4.87 10.48 3.02
N LEU A 118 -4.72 9.69 4.08
CA LEU A 118 -5.33 8.37 4.21
C LEU A 118 -6.87 8.47 4.31
N SER A 119 -7.38 9.42 5.08
CA SER A 119 -8.83 9.67 5.14
C SER A 119 -9.38 10.09 3.77
N ALA A 120 -8.71 11.03 3.10
CA ALA A 120 -9.10 11.47 1.76
C ALA A 120 -9.05 10.33 0.73
N PHE A 121 -8.05 9.46 0.83
CA PHE A 121 -7.95 8.26 -0.03
C PHE A 121 -9.15 7.32 0.18
N ILE A 122 -9.51 7.01 1.44
CA ILE A 122 -10.66 6.12 1.73
C ILE A 122 -11.97 6.73 1.24
N ASP A 123 -12.17 8.04 1.42
CA ASP A 123 -13.36 8.72 0.92
C ASP A 123 -13.39 8.72 -0.62
N ALA A 124 -12.23 8.85 -1.26
CA ALA A 124 -12.10 8.72 -2.70
C ALA A 124 -12.44 7.29 -3.17
N VAL A 125 -11.96 6.24 -2.48
CA VAL A 125 -12.30 4.84 -2.79
C VAL A 125 -13.81 4.62 -2.71
N ARG A 126 -14.48 5.12 -1.66
CA ARG A 126 -15.94 5.00 -1.46
C ARG A 126 -16.74 5.68 -2.53
N SER A 127 -16.26 6.82 -3.05
CA SER A 127 -16.97 7.65 -4.03
C SER A 127 -16.63 7.31 -5.48
N THR A 128 -15.55 6.57 -5.73
CA THR A 128 -15.12 6.20 -7.07
C THR A 128 -15.98 5.06 -7.60
N ILE A 129 -16.49 5.27 -8.81
CA ILE A 129 -17.10 4.19 -9.60
C ILE A 129 -15.95 3.54 -10.37
N PHE A 130 -15.50 2.40 -9.88
CA PHE A 130 -14.44 1.64 -10.52
C PHE A 130 -14.98 1.02 -11.82
N THR A 131 -14.27 1.29 -12.88
CA THR A 131 -14.46 1.00 -14.31
C THR A 131 -15.70 0.21 -14.72
N ASN A 132 -16.03 0.33 -15.96
CA ASN A 132 -16.95 -0.44 -16.84
C ASN A 132 -18.08 -1.26 -16.18
N HIS A 133 -17.96 -1.69 -14.93
CA HIS A 133 -18.90 -2.53 -14.19
C HIS A 133 -19.75 -1.79 -13.17
N LYS A 134 -19.57 -0.48 -13.00
CA LYS A 134 -20.37 0.40 -12.12
C LYS A 134 -20.57 -0.13 -10.69
N PHE A 135 -19.52 -0.67 -10.06
CA PHE A 135 -19.59 -1.09 -8.67
C PHE A 135 -18.71 -0.21 -7.79
N ASN A 136 -19.16 -0.03 -6.56
CA ASN A 136 -18.37 0.63 -5.52
C ASN A 136 -17.66 -0.44 -4.70
N ILE A 137 -16.46 -0.13 -4.28
CA ILE A 137 -15.69 -0.94 -3.35
C ILE A 137 -15.40 -0.15 -2.08
N THR A 138 -15.00 -0.86 -1.06
CA THR A 138 -14.39 -0.28 0.15
C THR A 138 -13.04 -0.92 0.39
N CYS A 139 -12.27 -0.35 1.30
CA CYS A 139 -11.04 -0.97 1.78
C CYS A 139 -10.94 -0.89 3.30
N SER A 140 -10.26 -1.85 3.86
CA SER A 140 -9.90 -1.91 5.27
C SER A 140 -8.43 -1.55 5.44
N VAL A 141 -8.10 -0.83 6.51
CA VAL A 141 -6.75 -0.34 6.74
C VAL A 141 -6.32 -0.54 8.19
N GLY A 142 -5.15 -1.12 8.37
CA GLY A 142 -4.43 -1.12 9.63
C GLY A 142 -3.21 -0.22 9.57
N VAL A 143 -3.04 0.67 10.53
CA VAL A 143 -1.95 1.66 10.54
C VAL A 143 -1.10 1.51 11.80
N CYS A 144 0.21 1.40 11.62
CA CYS A 144 1.21 1.55 12.67
C CYS A 144 1.89 2.92 12.53
N ALA A 145 1.70 3.80 13.50
CA ALA A 145 2.31 5.14 13.59
C ALA A 145 3.15 5.31 14.86
N GLU A 146 3.33 4.28 15.62
CA GLU A 146 4.20 4.20 16.78
C GLU A 146 5.65 3.97 16.33
N GLY A 147 6.61 4.42 17.07
CA GLY A 147 8.03 4.28 16.70
C GLY A 147 8.57 2.87 16.98
N HIS A 148 8.22 1.86 16.18
CA HIS A 148 8.88 0.54 16.23
C HIS A 148 10.27 0.58 15.58
N PRO A 149 11.18 -0.31 15.97
CA PRO A 149 12.59 -0.20 15.59
C PRO A 149 12.91 -0.57 14.15
N CYS A 150 12.04 -1.32 13.46
CA CYS A 150 12.27 -1.80 12.10
C CYS A 150 10.96 -1.95 11.32
N LEU A 151 11.09 -2.10 10.01
CA LEU A 151 9.96 -2.30 9.09
C LEU A 151 9.12 -3.51 9.48
N GLU A 152 9.74 -4.63 9.78
CA GLU A 152 9.04 -5.89 10.06
C GLU A 152 8.08 -5.77 11.25
N SER A 153 8.55 -5.19 12.37
CA SER A 153 7.69 -4.97 13.53
C SER A 153 6.55 -3.98 13.28
N GLN A 154 6.75 -3.00 12.41
CA GLN A 154 5.68 -2.09 12.00
C GLN A 154 4.65 -2.76 11.10
N LEU A 155 5.11 -3.62 10.17
CA LEU A 155 4.21 -4.41 9.32
C LEU A 155 3.35 -5.37 10.13
N GLU A 156 3.92 -6.06 11.14
CA GLU A 156 3.17 -6.95 12.03
C GLU A 156 2.05 -6.24 12.78
N VAL A 157 2.33 -5.05 13.31
CA VAL A 157 1.31 -4.25 14.00
C VAL A 157 0.24 -3.76 13.03
N ALA A 158 0.64 -3.29 11.85
CA ALA A 158 -0.30 -2.82 10.83
C ALA A 158 -1.19 -3.98 10.33
N ASP A 159 -0.62 -5.18 10.13
CA ASP A 159 -1.36 -6.38 9.72
C ASP A 159 -2.39 -6.80 10.79
N THR A 160 -1.99 -6.84 12.07
CA THR A 160 -2.91 -7.11 13.18
C THR A 160 -4.09 -6.15 13.17
N ARG A 161 -3.84 -4.86 12.96
CA ARG A 161 -4.87 -3.82 12.89
C ARG A 161 -5.75 -3.94 11.63
N LEU A 162 -5.16 -4.34 10.50
CA LEU A 162 -5.93 -4.65 9.29
C LEU A 162 -6.89 -5.81 9.54
N TYR A 163 -6.42 -6.85 10.20
CA TYR A 163 -7.27 -7.97 10.58
C TYR A 163 -8.44 -7.52 11.49
N ASP A 164 -8.18 -6.65 12.46
CA ASP A 164 -9.22 -6.08 13.32
C ASP A 164 -10.20 -5.21 12.53
N ALA A 165 -9.73 -4.43 11.55
CA ALA A 165 -10.58 -3.67 10.65
C ALA A 165 -11.52 -4.60 9.85
N LYS A 166 -11.00 -5.69 9.30
CA LYS A 166 -11.80 -6.69 8.57
C LYS A 166 -12.84 -7.35 9.48
N ARG A 167 -12.49 -7.69 10.72
CA ARG A 167 -13.42 -8.29 11.70
C ARG A 167 -14.44 -7.30 12.24
N GLY A 168 -14.06 -6.04 12.38
CA GLY A 168 -14.89 -4.96 12.90
C GLY A 168 -15.96 -4.45 11.93
N GLY A 169 -16.10 -5.08 10.77
CA GLY A 169 -17.13 -4.71 9.78
C GLY A 169 -16.58 -4.16 8.47
N LYS A 170 -15.24 -4.19 8.28
CA LYS A 170 -14.57 -3.67 7.08
C LYS A 170 -14.73 -2.15 6.91
N ASN A 171 -14.28 -1.59 5.78
CA ASN A 171 -14.47 -0.19 5.41
C ASN A 171 -14.07 0.82 6.51
N GLN A 172 -12.94 0.59 7.15
CA GLN A 172 -12.47 1.39 8.28
C GLN A 172 -10.95 1.40 8.42
N ILE A 173 -10.46 2.36 9.20
CA ILE A 173 -9.06 2.49 9.59
C ILE A 173 -8.93 2.12 11.06
N ILE A 174 -8.00 1.24 11.39
CA ILE A 174 -7.59 0.98 12.78
C ILE A 174 -6.18 1.53 13.00
N LEU A 175 -6.06 2.45 13.94
CA LEU A 175 -4.82 3.15 14.32
C LEU A 175 -4.21 2.65 15.62
N ARG A 176 -5.01 2.05 16.49
CA ARG A 176 -4.61 1.53 17.79
C ARG A 176 -5.28 0.19 18.00
N ASP A 177 -4.63 -0.66 18.79
CA ASP A 177 -5.21 -1.93 19.15
C ASP A 177 -6.57 -1.71 19.83
N ALA A 178 -7.56 -2.50 19.45
CA ALA A 178 -8.82 -2.54 20.17
C ALA A 178 -8.48 -2.86 21.64
N ALA A 179 -8.98 -2.07 22.59
CA ALA A 179 -8.84 -2.42 24.00
C ALA A 179 -9.34 -3.85 24.19
N PRO A 180 -8.61 -4.72 24.91
CA PRO A 180 -9.02 -6.10 25.11
C PRO A 180 -10.46 -6.07 25.63
N SER A 181 -11.37 -6.67 24.85
CA SER A 181 -12.75 -6.88 25.30
C SER A 181 -12.65 -7.60 26.62
N THR A 182 -13.01 -6.93 27.72
CA THR A 182 -13.26 -7.58 28.98
C THR A 182 -14.42 -8.52 28.76
N ALA A 183 -14.09 -9.75 28.34
CA ALA A 183 -15.06 -10.83 28.37
C ALA A 183 -15.48 -10.97 29.86
N GLN A 184 -16.63 -10.43 30.17
CA GLN A 184 -17.34 -10.74 31.40
C GLN A 184 -17.65 -12.25 31.36
N PHE A 185 -16.77 -13.00 32.03
CA PHE A 185 -17.17 -14.32 32.51
C PHE A 185 -18.08 -14.08 33.70
N ALA A 186 -19.37 -14.15 33.48
CA ALA A 186 -20.41 -14.34 34.50
C ALA A 186 -20.83 -15.81 34.44
#